data_db232cd4341052aaf549b3307cd32b09
#
_entry.id   db232cd4341052aaf549b3307cd32b09
#
_cell.length_a   1.000
_cell.length_b   1.000
_cell.length_c   1.000
_cell.angle_alpha   90.00
_cell.angle_beta   90.00
_cell.angle_gamma   90.00
#
_symmetry.space_group_name_H-M   'P 1'
#
loop_
_entity.id
_entity.type
_entity.pdbx_description
1 polymer ?
#
loop_
_entity_poly.entity_id
_entity_poly.type
_entity_poly.pdbx_seq_one_letter_code
_entity_poly.pdbx_strand_id
1 'polypeptide(L)'
;MAQQRQIKKLDELMDGALTERFNYEMDRVLQNVFDLNADPKKKRQIQIVIEITPNERRDAAEFKVDVKSKLAQPMPVAQTVMLYQDDDGNVTATEITNQIPGQMDMDGGVNIPKVVLFDASNN
;
A
#
# COMPACT_ATOMS: atom_id res chain seq x y z
N MET A 1 -3.18 33.79 27.74
CA MET A 1 -4.48 33.38 28.28
C MET A 1 -5.16 32.44 27.24
N ALA A 2 -5.52 31.25 27.67
CA ALA A 2 -6.16 30.30 26.77
C ALA A 2 -7.57 30.75 26.44
N GLN A 3 -7.94 30.71 25.17
CA GLN A 3 -9.30 31.00 24.77
C GLN A 3 -10.16 29.73 24.97
N GLN A 4 -11.31 29.90 25.59
CA GLN A 4 -12.28 28.85 25.73
C GLN A 4 -13.22 28.89 24.53
N ARG A 5 -13.35 27.75 23.89
CA ARG A 5 -14.16 27.64 22.70
C ARG A 5 -14.96 26.35 22.77
N GLN A 6 -16.25 26.44 22.57
CA GLN A 6 -17.10 25.25 22.53
C GLN A 6 -16.90 24.53 21.21
N ILE A 7 -16.77 23.20 21.28
CA ILE A 7 -16.67 22.37 20.08
C ILE A 7 -18.08 21.99 19.66
N LYS A 8 -18.55 22.57 18.56
CA LYS A 8 -19.89 22.33 18.04
C LYS A 8 -19.88 21.63 16.70
N LYS A 9 -18.75 21.71 15.97
CA LYS A 9 -18.62 21.12 14.65
C LYS A 9 -17.33 20.32 14.58
N LEU A 10 -17.32 19.32 13.70
CA LEU A 10 -16.18 18.46 13.53
C LEU A 10 -14.93 19.21 13.12
N ASP A 11 -15.06 20.23 12.27
CA ASP A 11 -13.94 21.03 11.79
C ASP A 11 -13.33 21.93 12.86
N GLU A 12 -14.03 22.13 13.95
CA GLU A 12 -13.50 22.91 15.09
C GLU A 12 -12.64 22.09 16.03
N LEU A 13 -12.72 20.77 15.93
CA LEU A 13 -12.02 19.86 16.85
C LEU A 13 -10.50 20.07 16.69
N MET A 14 -9.82 20.25 17.83
CA MET A 14 -8.37 20.43 17.88
C MET A 14 -7.87 21.58 16.98
N ASP A 15 -8.68 22.64 16.89
CA ASP A 15 -8.37 23.86 16.11
C ASP A 15 -8.09 23.56 14.63
N GLY A 16 -8.88 22.68 14.06
CA GLY A 16 -8.77 22.32 12.65
C GLY A 16 -7.79 21.21 12.33
N ALA A 17 -7.20 20.60 13.33
CA ALA A 17 -6.23 19.51 13.09
C ALA A 17 -6.86 18.33 12.38
N LEU A 18 -8.11 17.99 12.72
CA LEU A 18 -8.83 16.93 12.06
C LEU A 18 -9.03 17.23 10.57
N THR A 19 -9.42 18.47 10.26
CA THR A 19 -9.61 18.90 8.86
C THR A 19 -8.32 18.80 8.07
N GLU A 20 -7.19 19.23 8.65
CA GLU A 20 -5.90 19.12 7.98
C GLU A 20 -5.50 17.68 7.71
N ARG A 21 -5.70 16.79 8.68
CA ARG A 21 -5.38 15.38 8.50
C ARG A 21 -6.29 14.73 7.47
N PHE A 22 -7.56 15.07 7.49
CA PHE A 22 -8.51 14.58 6.48
C PHE A 22 -8.10 15.03 5.08
N ASN A 23 -7.77 16.30 4.92
CA ASN A 23 -7.37 16.83 3.61
C ASN A 23 -6.12 16.13 3.08
N TYR A 24 -5.16 15.86 3.95
CA TYR A 24 -3.95 15.12 3.57
C TYR A 24 -4.29 13.71 3.07
N GLU A 25 -5.12 12.98 3.81
CA GLU A 25 -5.49 11.62 3.45
C GLU A 25 -6.39 11.60 2.22
N MET A 26 -7.28 12.59 2.07
CA MET A 26 -8.13 12.70 0.88
C MET A 26 -7.28 12.92 -0.38
N ASP A 27 -6.26 13.76 -0.30
CA ASP A 27 -5.36 13.97 -1.43
C ASP A 27 -4.66 12.67 -1.84
N ARG A 28 -4.19 11.90 -0.87
CA ARG A 28 -3.58 10.60 -1.14
C ARG A 28 -4.55 9.63 -1.81
N VAL A 29 -5.80 9.60 -1.35
CA VAL A 29 -6.83 8.73 -1.93
C VAL A 29 -7.10 9.12 -3.38
N LEU A 30 -7.25 10.42 -3.64
CA LEU A 30 -7.53 10.89 -4.98
C LEU A 30 -6.38 10.61 -5.94
N GLN A 31 -5.14 10.77 -5.50
CA GLN A 31 -3.99 10.40 -6.30
C GLN A 31 -3.96 8.89 -6.58
N ASN A 32 -4.33 8.08 -5.60
CA ASN A 32 -4.38 6.64 -5.77
C ASN A 32 -5.48 6.21 -6.76
N VAL A 33 -6.59 6.95 -6.82
CA VAL A 33 -7.65 6.68 -7.80
C VAL A 33 -7.13 6.80 -9.23
N PHE A 34 -6.22 7.73 -9.48
CA PHE A 34 -5.66 7.95 -10.80
C PHE A 34 -4.34 7.20 -11.04
N ASP A 35 -3.93 6.36 -10.09
CA ASP A 35 -2.74 5.54 -10.25
C ASP A 35 -3.02 4.41 -11.24
N LEU A 36 -2.32 4.42 -12.36
CA LEU A 36 -2.52 3.44 -13.43
C LEU A 36 -2.09 2.03 -13.03
N ASN A 37 -1.28 1.89 -11.98
CA ASN A 37 -0.82 0.60 -11.50
C ASN A 37 -1.78 -0.04 -10.49
N ALA A 38 -2.79 0.68 -10.05
CA ALA A 38 -3.79 0.20 -9.10
C ALA A 38 -5.08 -0.14 -9.82
N ASP A 39 -5.82 -1.12 -9.27
CA ASP A 39 -7.13 -1.49 -9.80
C ASP A 39 -8.11 -0.31 -9.62
N PRO A 40 -8.66 0.23 -10.72
CA PRO A 40 -9.55 1.39 -10.61
C PRO A 40 -10.85 1.09 -9.89
N LYS A 41 -11.28 -0.17 -9.88
CA LYS A 41 -12.55 -0.58 -9.27
C LYS A 41 -12.44 -0.90 -7.79
N LYS A 42 -11.22 -0.96 -7.25
CA LYS A 42 -11.03 -1.32 -5.84
C LYS A 42 -11.44 -0.17 -4.94
N LYS A 43 -12.11 -0.52 -3.85
CA LYS A 43 -12.57 0.47 -2.88
C LYS A 43 -11.39 1.10 -2.15
N ARG A 44 -11.46 2.40 -1.95
CA ARG A 44 -10.57 3.14 -1.07
C ARG A 44 -11.39 3.62 0.11
N GLN A 45 -10.77 3.78 1.27
CA GLN A 45 -11.46 4.19 2.48
C GLN A 45 -10.66 5.24 3.22
N ILE A 46 -11.37 6.15 3.86
CA ILE A 46 -10.80 7.05 4.87
C ILE A 46 -11.51 6.74 6.18
N GLN A 47 -10.73 6.43 7.21
CA GLN A 47 -11.25 6.14 8.53
C GLN A 47 -10.87 7.28 9.46
N ILE A 48 -11.86 7.82 10.15
CA ILE A 48 -11.67 8.84 11.17
C ILE A 48 -12.06 8.22 12.50
N VAL A 49 -11.10 8.21 13.42
CA VAL A 49 -11.33 7.68 14.77
C VAL A 49 -11.09 8.81 15.76
N ILE A 50 -12.05 9.06 16.59
CA ILE A 50 -11.96 10.02 17.68
C ILE A 50 -12.11 9.24 18.96
N GLU A 51 -11.06 9.18 19.77
CA GLU A 51 -11.08 8.51 21.06
C GLU A 51 -11.21 9.56 22.14
N ILE A 52 -12.12 9.31 23.07
CA ILE A 52 -12.42 10.21 24.17
C ILE A 52 -12.17 9.46 25.46
N THR A 53 -11.20 9.90 26.24
CA THR A 53 -10.86 9.29 27.52
C THR A 53 -11.14 10.27 28.64
N PRO A 54 -12.26 10.14 29.35
CA PRO A 54 -12.57 11.05 30.44
C PRO A 54 -11.77 10.69 31.69
N ASN A 55 -11.63 11.67 32.60
CA ASN A 55 -11.06 11.42 33.90
C ASN A 55 -12.13 10.88 34.88
N GLU A 56 -11.71 10.51 36.10
CA GLU A 56 -12.62 9.93 37.07
C GLU A 56 -13.72 10.89 37.53
N ARG A 57 -13.42 12.18 37.56
CA ARG A 57 -14.33 13.25 37.96
C ARG A 57 -15.35 13.59 36.89
N ARG A 58 -15.10 13.18 35.66
CA ARG A 58 -15.96 13.48 34.51
C ARG A 58 -16.03 14.98 34.19
N ASP A 59 -15.00 15.72 34.55
CA ASP A 59 -14.91 17.15 34.27
C ASP A 59 -13.86 17.49 33.22
N ALA A 60 -13.09 16.51 32.76
CA ALA A 60 -12.13 16.67 31.68
C ALA A 60 -11.98 15.36 30.93
N ALA A 61 -11.61 15.44 29.66
CA ALA A 61 -11.37 14.26 28.83
C ALA A 61 -10.23 14.56 27.86
N GLU A 62 -9.45 13.52 27.56
CA GLU A 62 -8.45 13.58 26.49
C GLU A 62 -9.10 13.13 25.19
N PHE A 63 -8.94 13.92 24.14
CA PHE A 63 -9.42 13.58 22.82
C PHE A 63 -8.23 13.23 21.95
N LYS A 64 -8.26 12.06 21.32
CA LYS A 64 -7.29 11.66 20.32
C LYS A 64 -7.98 11.53 18.98
N VAL A 65 -7.38 12.09 17.94
CA VAL A 65 -7.91 12.03 16.58
C VAL A 65 -6.91 11.30 15.71
N ASP A 66 -7.38 10.33 14.97
CA ASP A 66 -6.57 9.59 14.01
C ASP A 66 -7.34 9.49 12.70
N VAL A 67 -6.68 9.85 11.61
CA VAL A 67 -7.23 9.75 10.26
C VAL A 67 -6.32 8.85 9.44
N LYS A 68 -6.87 7.78 8.92
CA LYS A 68 -6.14 6.80 8.13
C LYS A 68 -6.82 6.61 6.79
N SER A 69 -6.04 6.35 5.77
CA SER A 69 -6.57 5.96 4.47
C SER A 69 -6.17 4.53 4.15
N LYS A 70 -7.08 3.83 3.47
CA LYS A 70 -6.81 2.52 2.89
C LYS A 70 -6.81 2.69 1.39
N LEU A 71 -5.64 2.56 0.79
CA LEU A 71 -5.43 2.76 -0.63
C LEU A 71 -5.51 1.42 -1.36
N ALA A 72 -5.74 1.49 -2.67
CA ALA A 72 -5.62 0.31 -3.51
C ALA A 72 -4.14 0.05 -3.78
N GLN A 73 -3.72 -1.18 -3.50
CA GLN A 73 -2.34 -1.60 -3.76
C GLN A 73 -2.10 -1.75 -5.26
N PRO A 74 -0.85 -1.65 -5.71
CA PRO A 74 -0.54 -1.96 -7.10
C PRO A 74 -1.01 -3.37 -7.44
N MET A 75 -1.46 -3.55 -8.67
CA MET A 75 -1.90 -4.87 -9.12
C MET A 75 -0.74 -5.84 -9.07
N PRO A 76 -0.95 -7.06 -8.56
CA PRO A 76 0.14 -8.03 -8.48
C PRO A 76 0.60 -8.45 -9.87
N VAL A 77 1.88 -8.72 -9.97
CA VAL A 77 2.48 -9.29 -11.17
C VAL A 77 2.69 -10.77 -10.90
N ALA A 78 2.19 -11.62 -11.81
CA ALA A 78 2.33 -13.06 -11.69
C ALA A 78 3.21 -13.59 -12.79
N GLN A 79 4.05 -14.54 -12.46
CA GLN A 79 4.95 -15.18 -13.40
C GLN A 79 5.12 -16.63 -13.02
N THR A 80 5.17 -17.49 -14.03
CA THR A 80 5.49 -18.90 -13.81
C THR A 80 6.99 -19.09 -13.82
N VAL A 81 7.49 -19.73 -12.79
CA VAL A 81 8.91 -20.02 -12.62
C VAL A 81 9.07 -21.52 -12.52
N MET A 82 9.94 -22.09 -13.35
CA MET A 82 10.31 -23.50 -13.28
C MET A 82 11.38 -23.68 -12.23
N LEU A 83 11.18 -24.66 -11.36
CA LEU A 83 12.12 -24.96 -10.29
C LEU A 83 12.81 -26.29 -10.57
N TYR A 84 14.10 -26.33 -10.30
CA TYR A 84 14.90 -27.54 -10.43
C TYR A 84 15.88 -27.63 -9.27
N GLN A 85 16.00 -28.82 -8.70
CA GLN A 85 16.97 -29.11 -7.66
C GLN A 85 17.90 -30.22 -8.14
N ASP A 86 19.21 -30.00 -8.09
CA ASP A 86 20.18 -31.01 -8.46
C ASP A 86 20.46 -31.97 -7.31
N ASP A 87 21.34 -32.96 -7.55
CA ASP A 87 21.67 -33.97 -6.56
C ASP A 87 22.43 -33.41 -5.37
N ASP A 88 23.08 -32.27 -5.51
CA ASP A 88 23.81 -31.61 -4.44
C ASP A 88 22.92 -30.68 -3.60
N GLY A 89 21.65 -30.58 -3.92
CA GLY A 89 20.70 -29.73 -3.23
C GLY A 89 20.64 -28.30 -3.71
N ASN A 90 21.36 -27.96 -4.79
CA ASN A 90 21.30 -26.64 -5.36
C ASN A 90 19.98 -26.42 -6.11
N VAL A 91 19.36 -25.28 -5.88
CA VAL A 91 18.06 -24.95 -6.49
C VAL A 91 18.27 -23.88 -7.55
N THR A 92 17.70 -24.13 -8.73
CA THR A 92 17.66 -23.12 -9.81
C THR A 92 16.22 -22.77 -10.12
N ALA A 93 16.00 -21.53 -10.51
CA ALA A 93 14.70 -21.04 -10.96
C ALA A 93 14.85 -20.44 -12.33
N THR A 94 14.01 -20.88 -13.26
CA THR A 94 14.02 -20.39 -14.63
C THR A 94 12.72 -19.66 -14.90
N GLU A 95 12.81 -18.40 -15.27
CA GLU A 95 11.63 -17.62 -15.63
C GLU A 95 11.15 -18.01 -17.03
N ILE A 96 9.83 -18.17 -17.15
CA ILE A 96 9.20 -18.42 -18.43
C ILE A 96 8.60 -17.09 -18.89
N THR A 97 9.12 -16.57 -20.01
CA THR A 97 8.60 -15.33 -20.56
C THR A 97 7.28 -15.59 -21.28
N ASN A 98 6.45 -14.55 -21.40
CA ASN A 98 5.17 -14.64 -22.09
C ASN A 98 5.30 -14.56 -23.61
N GLN A 99 6.50 -14.51 -24.12
CA GLN A 99 6.72 -14.49 -25.57
C GLN A 99 6.65 -15.89 -26.14
N ILE A 100 6.18 -15.96 -27.37
CA ILE A 100 6.07 -17.24 -28.06
C ILE A 100 7.46 -17.79 -28.35
N PRO A 101 7.76 -19.06 -27.99
CA PRO A 101 9.08 -19.64 -28.24
C PRO A 101 9.42 -19.59 -29.74
N GLY A 102 10.66 -19.18 -30.03
CA GLY A 102 11.15 -19.04 -31.40
C GLY A 102 10.79 -17.74 -32.07
N GLN A 103 9.98 -16.90 -31.44
CA GLN A 103 9.69 -15.57 -31.97
C GLN A 103 10.84 -14.64 -31.67
N MET A 104 11.27 -13.90 -32.67
CA MET A 104 12.33 -12.92 -32.48
C MET A 104 11.76 -11.67 -31.83
N ASP A 105 12.49 -11.12 -30.87
CA ASP A 105 12.10 -9.85 -30.28
C ASP A 105 12.41 -8.68 -31.24
N MET A 106 12.10 -7.46 -30.81
CA MET A 106 12.25 -6.28 -31.66
C MET A 106 13.71 -5.97 -32.01
N ASP A 107 14.65 -6.51 -31.24
CA ASP A 107 16.09 -6.34 -31.47
C ASP A 107 16.68 -7.45 -32.32
N GLY A 108 15.85 -8.38 -32.80
CA GLY A 108 16.29 -9.49 -33.62
C GLY A 108 16.82 -10.67 -32.84
N GLY A 109 16.75 -10.66 -31.54
CA GLY A 109 17.19 -11.77 -30.70
C GLY A 109 16.10 -12.83 -30.52
N VAL A 110 16.54 -14.05 -30.22
CA VAL A 110 15.61 -15.13 -29.89
C VAL A 110 15.22 -15.02 -28.43
N ASN A 111 13.95 -15.23 -28.15
CA ASN A 111 13.45 -15.22 -26.78
C ASN A 111 13.95 -16.45 -26.02
N ILE A 112 14.80 -16.25 -25.05
CA ILE A 112 15.38 -17.30 -24.23
C ILE A 112 14.95 -17.05 -22.78
N PRO A 113 14.45 -18.10 -22.06
CA PRO A 113 14.10 -17.93 -20.66
C PRO A 113 15.31 -17.51 -19.82
N LYS A 114 15.09 -16.59 -18.92
CA LYS A 114 16.13 -16.11 -18.01
C LYS A 114 16.31 -17.10 -16.88
N VAL A 115 17.55 -17.47 -16.60
CA VAL A 115 17.86 -18.38 -15.49
C VAL A 115 18.36 -17.58 -14.29
N VAL A 116 17.78 -17.84 -13.15
CA VAL A 116 18.16 -17.23 -11.87
C VAL A 116 18.66 -18.33 -10.95
N LEU A 117 19.89 -18.17 -10.43
CA LEU A 117 20.47 -19.15 -9.53
C LEU A 117 20.35 -18.67 -8.08
N PHE A 118 19.84 -19.55 -7.24
CA PHE A 118 19.77 -19.33 -5.80
C PHE A 118 20.72 -20.32 -5.12
N ASP A 119 21.62 -19.80 -4.30
CA ASP A 119 22.51 -20.65 -3.51
C ASP A 119 21.89 -20.86 -2.15
N ALA A 120 21.41 -22.06 -1.89
CA ALA A 120 20.75 -22.39 -0.63
C ALA A 120 21.70 -22.35 0.57
N SER A 121 22.99 -22.39 0.35
CA SER A 121 23.98 -22.33 1.43
C SER A 121 24.28 -20.93 1.92
N ASN A 122 23.77 -19.90 1.22
CA ASN A 122 24.05 -18.49 1.54
C ASN A 122 22.87 -17.80 2.22
N ASN A 123 22.04 -18.52 2.88
CA ASN A 123 20.90 -17.96 3.60
C ASN A 123 21.32 -17.23 4.88
#